data_79c2f3832de77fb9ce610c10936d265c
#
_entry.id   79c2f3832de77fb9ce610c10936d265c
#
_cell.length_a   1.000
_cell.length_b   1.000
_cell.length_c   1.000
_cell.angle_alpha   90.00
_cell.angle_beta   90.00
_cell.angle_gamma   90.00
#
_symmetry.space_group_name_H-M   'P 1'
#
loop_
_entity.id
_entity.type
_entity.pdbx_description
1 polymer ?
#
loop_
_entity_poly.entity_id
_entity_poly.type
_entity_poly.pdbx_seq_one_letter_code
_entity_poly.pdbx_strand_id
1 'polypeptide(L)'
;QESKHDIVFIDDDNRYMFDLRHEVRFINASEYELLSDHMFMGFLCGVVAQNFDVGLIFIDAFKKLIHNELATSEWVFKRLETISTNHNVDFVISVSAGPEELPDFIKPYVI
;
A
#
# COMPACT_ATOMS: atom_id res chain seq x y z
N GLN A 1 10.28 -23.48 3.79
CA GLN A 1 9.51 -22.26 3.59
C GLN A 1 9.86 -21.55 2.29
N GLU A 2 8.92 -21.33 1.47
CA GLU A 2 9.15 -20.70 0.20
C GLU A 2 8.97 -19.22 0.26
N SER A 3 9.84 -18.50 -0.41
CA SER A 3 9.70 -17.08 -0.54
C SER A 3 8.59 -16.78 -1.50
N LYS A 4 7.84 -15.74 -1.20
CA LYS A 4 6.87 -15.23 -2.14
C LYS A 4 7.58 -14.34 -3.15
N HIS A 5 7.17 -14.43 -4.40
CA HIS A 5 7.92 -13.82 -5.48
C HIS A 5 7.23 -12.64 -6.16
N ASP A 6 5.92 -12.52 -6.03
CA ASP A 6 5.21 -11.48 -6.77
C ASP A 6 5.31 -10.16 -6.06
N ILE A 7 5.50 -9.10 -6.83
CA ILE A 7 5.57 -7.74 -6.36
C ILE A 7 4.46 -6.95 -7.03
N VAL A 8 3.71 -6.20 -6.23
CA VAL A 8 2.63 -5.35 -6.72
C VAL A 8 2.99 -3.91 -6.41
N PHE A 9 2.83 -3.03 -7.38
CA PHE A 9 3.07 -1.60 -7.23
C PHE A 9 1.75 -0.89 -7.47
N ILE A 10 1.25 -0.16 -6.47
CA ILE A 10 -0.03 0.54 -6.54
C ILE A 10 0.24 2.04 -6.51
N ASP A 11 -0.32 2.76 -7.48
CA ASP A 11 -0.20 4.21 -7.55
C ASP A 11 -1.58 4.78 -7.88
N ASP A 12 -1.69 6.08 -7.80
CA ASP A 12 -2.91 6.82 -8.10
C ASP A 12 -2.94 7.30 -9.57
N ASP A 13 -1.89 7.04 -10.33
CA ASP A 13 -1.86 7.32 -11.76
C ASP A 13 -0.95 6.28 -12.42
N ASN A 14 -0.61 6.49 -13.70
CA ASN A 14 0.19 5.52 -14.45
C ASN A 14 1.59 6.02 -14.78
N ARG A 15 2.08 7.01 -14.04
CA ARG A 15 3.34 7.68 -14.37
C ARG A 15 4.55 6.72 -14.36
N TYR A 16 4.53 5.69 -13.54
CA TYR A 16 5.64 4.73 -13.45
C TYR A 16 5.40 3.43 -14.20
N MET A 17 4.28 3.33 -14.94
CA MET A 17 3.88 2.05 -15.53
C MET A 17 4.95 1.47 -16.45
N PHE A 18 5.62 2.31 -17.22
CA PHE A 18 6.63 1.86 -18.17
C PHE A 18 8.04 1.84 -17.60
N ASP A 19 8.22 2.36 -16.39
CA ASP A 19 9.54 2.39 -15.74
C ASP A 19 9.79 1.16 -14.89
N LEU A 20 8.76 0.38 -14.61
CA LEU A 20 8.88 -0.79 -13.75
C LEU A 20 9.24 -2.01 -14.59
N ARG A 21 9.95 -2.93 -13.95
CA ARG A 21 10.22 -4.21 -14.59
C ARG A 21 8.92 -4.94 -14.81
N HIS A 22 8.84 -5.71 -15.86
CA HIS A 22 7.58 -6.37 -16.21
C HIS A 22 7.16 -7.43 -15.20
N GLU A 23 8.10 -7.89 -14.34
CA GLU A 23 7.75 -8.83 -13.28
C GLU A 23 6.92 -8.17 -12.18
N VAL A 24 6.93 -6.83 -12.10
CA VAL A 24 6.15 -6.11 -11.10
C VAL A 24 4.76 -5.83 -11.66
N ARG A 25 3.73 -6.28 -10.95
CA ARG A 25 2.36 -5.99 -11.34
C ARG A 25 2.04 -4.55 -10.98
N PHE A 26 1.75 -3.74 -11.99
CA PHE A 26 1.39 -2.35 -11.74
C PHE A 26 -0.12 -2.21 -11.68
N ILE A 27 -0.64 -1.48 -10.69
CA ILE A 27 -2.06 -1.19 -10.58
C ILE A 27 -2.23 0.32 -10.45
N ASN A 28 -2.99 0.90 -11.38
CA ASN A 28 -3.38 2.30 -11.30
C ASN A 28 -4.71 2.35 -10.57
N ALA A 29 -4.66 2.71 -9.29
CA ALA A 29 -5.85 2.68 -8.45
C ALA A 29 -6.90 3.71 -8.86
N SER A 30 -6.49 4.74 -9.62
CA SER A 30 -7.46 5.75 -10.07
C SER A 30 -8.51 5.17 -11.01
N GLU A 31 -8.22 4.02 -11.62
CA GLU A 31 -9.18 3.36 -12.51
C GLU A 31 -10.34 2.72 -11.76
N TYR A 32 -10.23 2.57 -10.46
CA TYR A 32 -11.22 1.82 -9.68
C TYR A 32 -12.02 2.70 -8.73
N GLU A 33 -11.81 4.02 -8.81
CA GLU A 33 -12.60 5.01 -8.07
C GLU A 33 -12.68 4.71 -6.57
N LEU A 34 -11.52 4.53 -5.97
CA LEU A 34 -11.43 4.34 -4.53
C LEU A 34 -11.59 5.70 -3.86
N LEU A 35 -12.68 5.90 -3.15
CA LEU A 35 -13.07 7.22 -2.65
C LEU A 35 -12.87 7.40 -1.14
N SER A 36 -12.42 6.38 -0.44
CA SER A 36 -12.23 6.46 0.99
C SER A 36 -11.16 5.48 1.43
N ASP A 37 -10.71 5.64 2.67
CA ASP A 37 -9.73 4.74 3.24
C ASP A 37 -10.31 3.32 3.41
N HIS A 38 -11.60 3.23 3.70
CA HIS A 38 -12.23 1.90 3.81
C HIS A 38 -12.30 1.20 2.46
N MET A 39 -12.59 1.96 1.39
CA MET A 39 -12.58 1.39 0.06
C MET A 39 -11.18 0.93 -0.33
N PHE A 40 -10.18 1.74 -0.03
CA PHE A 40 -8.81 1.38 -0.33
C PHE A 40 -8.41 0.11 0.42
N MET A 41 -8.79 -0.01 1.68
CA MET A 41 -8.44 -1.18 2.46
C MET A 41 -9.11 -2.43 1.91
N GLY A 42 -10.38 -2.34 1.47
CA GLY A 42 -11.05 -3.46 0.83
C GLY A 42 -10.35 -3.88 -0.46
N PHE A 43 -9.91 -2.89 -1.23
CA PHE A 43 -9.16 -3.13 -2.45
C PHE A 43 -7.87 -3.89 -2.16
N LEU A 44 -7.11 -3.47 -1.14
CA LEU A 44 -5.89 -4.16 -0.74
C LEU A 44 -6.15 -5.59 -0.29
N CYS A 45 -7.20 -5.77 0.48
CA CYS A 45 -7.57 -7.12 0.91
C CYS A 45 -7.86 -8.01 -0.28
N GLY A 46 -8.51 -7.47 -1.31
CA GLY A 46 -8.76 -8.21 -2.54
C GLY A 46 -7.49 -8.58 -3.28
N VAL A 47 -6.54 -7.65 -3.34
CA VAL A 47 -5.25 -7.91 -3.99
C VAL A 47 -4.52 -9.04 -3.28
N VAL A 48 -4.49 -9.01 -1.96
CA VAL A 48 -3.82 -10.05 -1.18
C VAL A 48 -4.56 -11.38 -1.30
N ALA A 49 -5.88 -11.33 -1.27
CA ALA A 49 -6.69 -12.55 -1.26
C ALA A 49 -6.58 -13.33 -2.56
N GLN A 50 -6.47 -12.63 -3.69
CA GLN A 50 -6.45 -13.31 -4.99
C GLN A 50 -5.04 -13.75 -5.40
N ASN A 51 -4.00 -13.24 -4.77
CA ASN A 51 -2.64 -13.59 -5.14
C ASN A 51 -1.86 -14.04 -3.90
N PHE A 52 -1.91 -15.38 -3.63
CA PHE A 52 -1.22 -15.98 -2.54
C PHE A 52 0.31 -15.92 -2.62
N ASP A 53 0.83 -15.58 -3.83
CA ASP A 53 2.25 -15.48 -4.04
C ASP A 53 2.78 -14.06 -3.89
N VAL A 54 1.95 -13.08 -3.56
CA VAL A 54 2.43 -11.72 -3.40
C VAL A 54 3.19 -11.60 -2.08
N GLY A 55 4.43 -11.13 -2.16
CA GLY A 55 5.30 -10.97 -0.99
C GLY A 55 5.61 -9.52 -0.66
N LEU A 56 5.40 -8.61 -1.61
CA LEU A 56 5.69 -7.19 -1.42
C LEU A 56 4.66 -6.36 -2.15
N ILE A 57 4.07 -5.40 -1.45
CA ILE A 57 3.18 -4.42 -2.07
C ILE A 57 3.73 -3.04 -1.78
N PHE A 58 4.04 -2.32 -2.86
CA PHE A 58 4.55 -0.97 -2.79
C PHE A 58 3.38 -0.03 -3.06
N ILE A 59 3.12 0.90 -2.15
CA ILE A 59 2.00 1.83 -2.27
C ILE A 59 2.55 3.24 -2.39
N ASP A 60 2.40 3.84 -3.57
CA ASP A 60 2.82 5.22 -3.81
C ASP A 60 1.61 6.13 -3.68
N ALA A 61 1.83 7.37 -3.35
CA ALA A 61 0.77 8.38 -3.19
C ALA A 61 -0.27 7.95 -2.14
N PHE A 62 0.21 7.45 -1.03
CA PHE A 62 -0.64 6.85 0.00
C PHE A 62 -1.75 7.79 0.49
N LYS A 63 -1.43 9.06 0.75
CA LYS A 63 -2.44 10.00 1.26
C LYS A 63 -3.57 10.20 0.26
N LYS A 64 -3.23 10.24 -1.03
CA LYS A 64 -4.26 10.37 -2.06
C LYS A 64 -5.13 9.14 -2.12
N LEU A 65 -4.52 7.97 -1.97
CA LEU A 65 -5.26 6.72 -2.08
C LEU A 65 -6.22 6.50 -0.93
N ILE A 66 -5.85 6.92 0.27
CA ILE A 66 -6.74 6.75 1.41
C ILE A 66 -7.72 7.90 1.58
N HIS A 67 -7.55 9.00 0.86
CA HIS A 67 -8.43 10.17 0.94
C HIS A 67 -8.61 10.63 2.40
N ASN A 68 -7.51 10.65 3.14
CA ASN A 68 -7.56 11.01 4.55
C ASN A 68 -6.22 11.58 4.98
N GLU A 69 -6.21 12.23 6.13
CA GLU A 69 -4.97 12.74 6.71
C GLU A 69 -4.24 11.64 7.46
N LEU A 70 -2.92 11.77 7.55
CA LEU A 70 -2.14 10.77 8.26
C LEU A 70 -2.54 10.69 9.72
N ALA A 71 -2.86 11.82 10.34
CA ALA A 71 -3.19 11.85 11.78
C ALA A 71 -4.39 10.98 12.12
N THR A 72 -5.29 10.77 11.17
CA THR A 72 -6.51 10.00 11.40
C THR A 72 -6.48 8.64 10.71
N SER A 73 -5.28 8.17 10.32
CA SER A 73 -5.15 6.92 9.59
C SER A 73 -4.50 5.80 10.40
N GLU A 74 -4.49 5.92 11.72
CA GLU A 74 -3.87 4.90 12.57
C GLU A 74 -4.48 3.52 12.34
N TRP A 75 -5.78 3.46 12.14
CA TRP A 75 -6.46 2.18 11.94
C TRP A 75 -5.98 1.50 10.64
N VAL A 76 -5.63 2.31 9.62
CA VAL A 76 -5.12 1.76 8.37
C VAL A 76 -3.79 1.06 8.61
N PHE A 77 -2.89 1.71 9.36
CA PHE A 77 -1.59 1.14 9.66
C PHE A 77 -1.69 -0.13 10.49
N LYS A 78 -2.60 -0.15 11.45
CA LYS A 78 -2.83 -1.34 12.25
C LYS A 78 -3.35 -2.49 11.40
N ARG A 79 -4.25 -2.18 10.46
CA ARG A 79 -4.79 -3.20 9.58
C ARG A 79 -3.70 -3.73 8.63
N LEU A 80 -2.85 -2.83 8.12
CA LEU A 80 -1.74 -3.26 7.27
C LEU A 80 -0.82 -4.21 8.03
N GLU A 81 -0.55 -3.91 9.28
CA GLU A 81 0.30 -4.76 10.10
C GLU A 81 -0.33 -6.14 10.30
N THR A 82 -1.62 -6.20 10.52
CA THR A 82 -2.34 -7.47 10.67
C THR A 82 -2.29 -8.27 9.38
N ILE A 83 -2.52 -7.62 8.24
CA ILE A 83 -2.46 -8.29 6.94
C ILE A 83 -1.05 -8.81 6.69
N SER A 84 -0.05 -7.98 6.98
CA SER A 84 1.35 -8.37 6.80
C SER A 84 1.69 -9.63 7.58
N THR A 85 1.28 -9.66 8.83
CA THR A 85 1.57 -10.81 9.70
C THR A 85 0.79 -12.05 9.25
N ASN A 86 -0.49 -11.89 8.96
CA ASN A 86 -1.35 -13.04 8.66
C ASN A 86 -1.07 -13.65 7.30
N HIS A 87 -0.59 -12.85 6.35
CA HIS A 87 -0.44 -13.31 4.96
C HIS A 87 1.00 -13.28 4.47
N ASN A 88 1.93 -12.92 5.33
CA ASN A 88 3.36 -12.90 5.02
C ASN A 88 3.64 -12.02 3.81
N VAL A 89 3.11 -10.79 3.83
CA VAL A 89 3.33 -9.81 2.78
C VAL A 89 3.89 -8.54 3.41
N ASP A 90 4.91 -7.96 2.79
CA ASP A 90 5.50 -6.71 3.25
C ASP A 90 4.88 -5.55 2.51
N PHE A 91 4.70 -4.43 3.20
CA PHE A 91 4.21 -3.21 2.60
C PHE A 91 5.29 -2.14 2.68
N VAL A 92 5.52 -1.44 1.57
CA VAL A 92 6.37 -0.25 1.54
C VAL A 92 5.51 0.89 1.06
N ILE A 93 5.48 1.97 1.82
CA ILE A 93 4.56 3.08 1.58
C ILE A 93 5.33 4.36 1.39
N SER A 94 5.03 5.06 0.31
CA SER A 94 5.61 6.36 0.02
C SER A 94 4.61 7.44 0.40
N VAL A 95 5.04 8.38 1.22
CA VAL A 95 4.19 9.47 1.71
C VAL A 95 4.91 10.79 1.50
N SER A 96 4.24 11.75 0.88
CA SER A 96 4.76 13.10 0.74
C SER A 96 4.39 13.92 1.96
N ALA A 97 5.29 13.96 2.94
CA ALA A 97 5.07 14.69 4.18
C ALA A 97 6.41 15.06 4.79
N GLY A 98 6.48 16.21 5.43
CA GLY A 98 7.67 16.58 6.20
C GLY A 98 7.73 15.76 7.47
N PRO A 99 8.94 15.65 8.08
CA PRO A 99 9.08 14.85 9.29
C PRO A 99 8.17 15.32 10.41
N GLU A 100 7.90 16.62 10.49
CA GLU A 100 7.07 17.17 11.54
C GLU A 100 5.60 16.85 11.36
N GLU A 101 5.22 16.38 10.16
CA GLU A 101 3.84 16.02 9.88
C GLU A 101 3.52 14.56 10.18
N LEU A 102 4.53 13.79 10.56
CA LEU A 102 4.35 12.37 10.79
C LEU A 102 3.80 12.13 12.22
N PRO A 103 2.65 11.48 12.35
CA PRO A 103 2.15 11.10 13.67
C PRO A 103 3.11 10.13 14.37
N ASP A 104 3.04 10.10 15.67
CA ASP A 104 3.93 9.25 16.45
C ASP A 104 3.75 7.77 16.12
N PHE A 105 2.53 7.34 15.78
CA PHE A 105 2.30 5.92 15.49
C PHE A 105 2.96 5.47 14.19
N ILE A 106 3.35 6.42 13.32
CA ILE A 106 4.00 6.08 12.04
C ILE A 106 5.51 6.04 12.20
N LYS A 107 6.06 6.80 13.15
CA LYS A 107 7.51 6.96 13.28
C LYS A 107 8.29 5.65 13.38
N PRO A 108 7.79 4.61 14.06
CA PRO A 108 8.54 3.35 14.13
C PRO A 108 8.74 2.67 12.76
N TYR A 109 7.93 3.04 11.75
CA TYR A 109 8.00 2.41 10.44
C TYR A 109 8.83 3.21 9.43
N VAL A 110 9.33 4.37 9.81
CA VAL A 110 10.07 5.23 8.88
C VAL A 110 11.48 4.71 8.69
N ILE A 111 11.90 4.65 7.44
CA ILE A 111 13.24 4.21 7.10
C ILE A 111 14.20 5.39 7.09
#